data_2876e82c035e6cb36ac2e1f5adfd7ae6
#
_entry.id   2876e82c035e6cb36ac2e1f5adfd7ae6
#
_cell.length_a   1.000
_cell.length_b   1.000
_cell.length_c   1.000
_cell.angle_alpha   90.00
_cell.angle_beta   90.00
_cell.angle_gamma   90.00
#
_symmetry.space_group_name_H-M   'P 1'
#
loop_
_entity.id
_entity.type
_entity.pdbx_description
1 polymer ?
#
loop_
_entity_poly.entity_id
_entity_poly.type
_entity_poly.pdbx_seq_one_letter_code
_entity_poly.pdbx_strand_id
1 'polypeptide(L)'
;VVYYDSRVLNLDPAQEEVILRDQKRVVVDTIVRYEIKDPLKFFQTTRTELALIDRLGRIINSSVRGVISQYYLIDLLSETRNQIMAEILENVKEDEGNFGIEIVDLRLKRTELTNEVQVNVFDRMRTEREREANLLRAEGQEISQKIKATADREKIEIVAEAEKQSNILRGTGEAARNQ
;
A
#
# COMPACT_ATOMS: atom_id res chain seq x y z
N VAL A 1 31.69 13.48 38.97
CA VAL A 1 30.43 14.06 38.43
C VAL A 1 30.25 13.54 37.02
N VAL A 2 29.11 12.96 36.72
CA VAL A 2 28.78 12.46 35.39
C VAL A 2 27.77 13.46 34.78
N TYR A 3 28.02 13.87 33.56
CA TYR A 3 27.14 14.77 32.83
C TYR A 3 26.40 13.97 31.74
N TYR A 4 25.14 14.24 31.60
CA TYR A 4 24.31 13.71 30.51
C TYR A 4 23.75 14.84 29.67
N ASP A 5 23.59 14.59 28.37
CA ASP A 5 23.00 15.55 27.44
C ASP A 5 21.47 15.65 27.71
N SER A 6 20.97 16.86 27.83
CA SER A 6 19.52 17.14 28.00
C SER A 6 18.80 17.37 26.68
N ARG A 7 19.49 17.25 25.55
CA ARG A 7 18.90 17.38 24.23
C ARG A 7 18.22 16.07 23.83
N VAL A 8 17.37 16.15 22.81
CA VAL A 8 16.77 14.98 22.17
C VAL A 8 17.87 14.21 21.45
N LEU A 9 18.07 12.98 21.86
CA LEU A 9 19.05 12.04 21.30
C LEU A 9 18.35 11.06 20.35
N ASN A 10 19.11 10.51 19.42
CA ASN A 10 18.65 9.49 18.49
C ASN A 10 19.17 8.12 18.93
N LEU A 11 18.28 7.14 18.90
CA LEU A 11 18.60 5.74 19.07
C LEU A 11 18.23 5.01 17.78
N ASP A 12 19.19 4.32 17.20
CA ASP A 12 19.06 3.56 15.96
C ASP A 12 19.26 2.07 16.29
N PRO A 13 18.19 1.32 16.59
CA PRO A 13 18.29 -0.10 16.90
C PRO A 13 18.76 -0.89 15.67
N ALA A 14 19.28 -2.08 15.89
CA ALA A 14 19.59 -2.98 14.78
C ALA A 14 18.33 -3.28 13.95
N GLN A 15 18.52 -3.40 12.64
CA GLN A 15 17.44 -3.79 11.73
C GLN A 15 16.83 -5.12 12.16
N GLU A 16 15.50 -5.22 12.05
CA GLU A 16 14.74 -6.39 12.46
C GLU A 16 14.02 -7.00 11.28
N GLU A 17 14.13 -8.32 11.13
CA GLU A 17 13.34 -9.07 10.15
C GLU A 17 12.03 -9.52 10.78
N VAL A 18 10.90 -9.09 10.20
CA VAL A 18 9.56 -9.39 10.71
C VAL A 18 8.75 -10.14 9.66
N ILE A 19 8.01 -11.16 10.12
CA ILE A 19 7.05 -11.88 9.29
C ILE A 19 5.69 -11.24 9.48
N LEU A 20 5.11 -10.74 8.40
CA LEU A 20 3.79 -10.14 8.37
C LEU A 20 2.67 -11.19 8.45
N ARG A 21 1.45 -10.72 8.65
CA ARG A 21 0.25 -11.58 8.68
C ARG A 21 0.05 -12.37 7.39
N ASP A 22 0.46 -11.83 6.25
CA ASP A 22 0.44 -12.50 4.93
C ASP A 22 1.68 -13.35 4.64
N GLN A 23 2.44 -13.69 5.70
CA GLN A 23 3.65 -14.53 5.66
C GLN A 23 4.80 -13.95 4.82
N LYS A 24 4.73 -12.67 4.47
CA LYS A 24 5.83 -11.97 3.81
C LYS A 24 6.86 -11.52 4.83
N ARG A 25 8.14 -11.68 4.48
CA ARG A 25 9.25 -11.20 5.30
C ARG A 25 9.62 -9.79 4.88
N VAL A 26 9.70 -8.91 5.86
CA VAL A 26 10.13 -7.52 5.69
C VAL A 26 11.27 -7.21 6.65
N VAL A 27 12.24 -6.46 6.16
CA VAL A 27 13.28 -5.88 7.00
C VAL A 27 12.82 -4.48 7.39
N VAL A 28 12.76 -4.26 8.69
CA VAL A 28 12.29 -3.01 9.27
C VAL A 28 13.45 -2.30 9.94
N ASP A 29 13.65 -1.05 9.58
CA ASP A 29 14.62 -0.14 10.16
C ASP A 29 13.89 0.96 10.93
N THR A 30 14.18 1.10 12.22
CA THR A 30 13.50 2.03 13.12
C THR A 30 14.46 3.09 13.64
N ILE A 31 13.95 4.29 13.86
CA ILE A 31 14.64 5.33 14.60
C ILE A 31 13.75 5.81 15.74
N VAL A 32 14.35 5.94 16.92
CA VAL A 32 13.68 6.45 18.10
C VAL A 32 14.37 7.71 18.58
N ARG A 33 13.57 8.71 18.95
CA ARG A 33 14.06 9.95 19.54
C ARG A 33 13.66 9.98 21.00
N TYR A 34 14.63 10.15 21.87
CA TYR A 34 14.43 10.14 23.32
C TYR A 34 15.17 11.29 23.99
N GLU A 35 14.74 11.62 25.20
CA GLU A 35 15.37 12.60 26.06
C GLU A 35 15.58 12.00 27.45
N ILE A 36 16.71 12.31 28.10
CA ILE A 36 16.98 11.85 29.48
C ILE A 36 16.31 12.82 30.44
N LYS A 37 15.24 12.38 31.11
CA LYS A 37 14.49 13.17 32.09
C LYS A 37 14.98 12.98 33.51
N ASP A 38 15.32 11.74 33.88
CA ASP A 38 15.84 11.41 35.21
C ASP A 38 17.26 10.83 35.09
N PRO A 39 18.31 11.67 35.20
CA PRO A 39 19.71 11.24 35.10
C PRO A 39 20.11 10.25 36.18
N LEU A 40 19.50 10.31 37.38
CA LEU A 40 19.80 9.39 38.46
C LEU A 40 19.31 7.99 38.14
N LYS A 41 18.06 7.87 37.70
CA LYS A 41 17.47 6.60 37.30
C LYS A 41 18.16 6.02 36.09
N PHE A 42 18.51 6.85 35.10
CA PHE A 42 19.29 6.48 33.95
C PHE A 42 20.65 5.87 34.35
N PHE A 43 21.38 6.53 35.24
CA PHE A 43 22.66 6.04 35.73
C PHE A 43 22.53 4.71 36.50
N GLN A 44 21.48 4.56 37.31
CA GLN A 44 21.25 3.33 38.05
C GLN A 44 20.91 2.15 37.15
N THR A 45 20.19 2.39 36.04
CA THR A 45 19.65 1.34 35.17
C THR A 45 20.60 0.95 34.06
N THR A 46 21.19 1.94 33.37
CA THR A 46 21.95 1.71 32.15
C THR A 46 23.41 2.13 32.25
N ARG A 47 23.73 3.11 33.08
CA ARG A 47 25.05 3.73 33.29
C ARG A 47 25.63 4.41 32.05
N THR A 48 25.45 3.83 30.87
CA THR A 48 26.01 4.32 29.60
C THR A 48 24.94 4.31 28.51
N GLU A 49 25.08 5.19 27.51
CA GLU A 49 24.18 5.23 26.34
C GLU A 49 24.25 3.92 25.53
N LEU A 50 25.41 3.29 25.44
CA LEU A 50 25.56 1.99 24.75
C LEU A 50 24.71 0.90 25.41
N ALA A 51 24.67 0.86 26.75
CA ALA A 51 23.84 -0.10 27.47
C ALA A 51 22.33 0.21 27.32
N LEU A 52 21.97 1.49 27.20
CA LEU A 52 20.60 1.89 26.85
C LEU A 52 20.22 1.39 25.45
N ILE A 53 21.07 1.68 24.44
CA ILE A 53 20.84 1.27 23.05
C ILE A 53 20.59 -0.24 22.97
N ASP A 54 21.41 -1.04 23.65
CA ASP A 54 21.26 -2.50 23.64
C ASP A 54 19.96 -2.97 24.33
N ARG A 55 19.60 -2.41 25.49
CA ARG A 55 18.40 -2.83 26.23
C ARG A 55 17.13 -2.30 25.60
N LEU A 56 17.07 -1.00 25.36
CA LEU A 56 15.91 -0.35 24.76
C LEU A 56 15.71 -0.81 23.31
N GLY A 57 16.79 -1.02 22.57
CA GLY A 57 16.74 -1.58 21.22
C GLY A 57 16.05 -2.93 21.15
N ARG A 58 16.30 -3.83 22.11
CA ARG A 58 15.59 -5.12 22.19
C ARG A 58 14.10 -4.95 22.48
N ILE A 59 13.71 -4.02 23.35
CA ILE A 59 12.31 -3.72 23.66
C ILE A 59 11.61 -3.16 22.43
N ILE A 60 12.25 -2.20 21.76
CA ILE A 60 11.73 -1.60 20.52
C ILE A 60 11.52 -2.69 19.47
N ASN A 61 12.54 -3.51 19.20
CA ASN A 61 12.46 -4.58 18.19
C ASN A 61 11.40 -5.61 18.54
N SER A 62 11.22 -5.95 19.82
CA SER A 62 10.15 -6.85 20.28
C SER A 62 8.76 -6.24 20.05
N SER A 63 8.56 -4.97 20.37
CA SER A 63 7.31 -4.25 20.15
C SER A 63 7.01 -4.09 18.65
N VAL A 64 8.01 -3.70 17.86
CA VAL A 64 7.93 -3.61 16.39
C VAL A 64 7.49 -4.94 15.80
N ARG A 65 8.13 -6.04 16.19
CA ARG A 65 7.76 -7.38 15.73
C ARG A 65 6.35 -7.77 16.15
N GLY A 66 5.99 -7.53 17.40
CA GLY A 66 4.68 -7.87 17.97
C GLY A 66 3.53 -7.16 17.25
N VAL A 67 3.68 -5.87 16.99
CA VAL A 67 2.65 -5.07 16.32
C VAL A 67 2.64 -5.34 14.82
N ILE A 68 3.77 -5.23 14.14
CA ILE A 68 3.84 -5.34 12.66
C ILE A 68 3.40 -6.72 12.17
N SER A 69 3.65 -7.80 12.93
CA SER A 69 3.23 -9.16 12.56
C SER A 69 1.70 -9.33 12.45
N GLN A 70 0.91 -8.42 12.99
CA GLN A 70 -0.55 -8.47 12.95
C GLN A 70 -1.14 -7.81 11.69
N TYR A 71 -0.32 -7.06 10.93
CA TYR A 71 -0.73 -6.29 9.77
C TYR A 71 -0.29 -6.92 8.45
N TYR A 72 -0.95 -6.51 7.36
CA TYR A 72 -0.58 -6.89 6.00
C TYR A 72 0.44 -5.89 5.42
N LEU A 73 1.16 -6.31 4.38
CA LEU A 73 2.11 -5.43 3.69
C LEU A 73 1.45 -4.13 3.18
N ILE A 74 0.22 -4.22 2.70
CA ILE A 74 -0.52 -3.06 2.19
C ILE A 74 -0.80 -2.02 3.28
N ASP A 75 -1.03 -2.45 4.51
CA ASP A 75 -1.29 -1.57 5.66
C ASP A 75 -0.05 -0.73 6.00
N LEU A 76 1.15 -1.33 5.89
CA LEU A 76 2.42 -0.62 6.10
C LEU A 76 2.73 0.41 5.00
N LEU A 77 2.13 0.27 3.81
CA LEU A 77 2.31 1.17 2.68
C LEU A 77 1.19 2.21 2.55
N SER A 78 0.14 2.09 3.36
CA SER A 78 -1.03 2.96 3.37
C SER A 78 -0.99 3.98 4.50
N GLU A 79 -2.04 4.80 4.63
CA GLU A 79 -2.22 5.75 5.73
C GLU A 79 -2.32 5.08 7.11
N THR A 80 -2.68 3.80 7.16
CA THR A 80 -2.72 2.96 8.37
C THR A 80 -1.34 2.88 9.04
N ARG A 81 -0.26 3.14 8.30
CA ARG A 81 1.11 3.21 8.83
C ARG A 81 1.23 4.14 10.04
N ASN A 82 0.53 5.27 10.05
CA ASN A 82 0.59 6.21 11.17
C ASN A 82 -0.04 5.62 12.44
N GLN A 83 -1.08 4.81 12.30
CA GLN A 83 -1.73 4.11 13.42
C GLN A 83 -0.81 3.02 13.98
N ILE A 84 -0.16 2.25 13.10
CA ILE A 84 0.82 1.24 13.47
C ILE A 84 1.99 1.87 14.25
N MET A 85 2.47 3.04 13.79
CA MET A 85 3.52 3.79 14.50
C MET A 85 3.07 4.22 15.90
N ALA A 86 1.84 4.74 16.03
CA ALA A 86 1.30 5.17 17.30
C ALA A 86 1.17 3.98 18.28
N GLU A 87 0.71 2.83 17.81
CA GLU A 87 0.59 1.61 18.61
C GLU A 87 1.97 1.09 19.08
N ILE A 88 2.96 1.08 18.21
CA ILE A 88 4.33 0.70 18.59
C ILE A 88 4.88 1.67 19.63
N LEU A 89 4.68 2.98 19.43
CA LEU A 89 5.14 4.01 20.36
C LEU A 89 4.50 3.86 21.73
N GLU A 90 3.20 3.58 21.80
CA GLU A 90 2.47 3.35 23.05
C GLU A 90 3.04 2.16 23.82
N ASN A 91 3.25 1.04 23.14
CA ASN A 91 3.84 -0.16 23.75
C ASN A 91 5.26 0.09 24.26
N VAL A 92 6.08 0.85 23.54
CA VAL A 92 7.45 1.15 23.98
C VAL A 92 7.47 2.15 25.13
N LYS A 93 6.50 3.07 25.19
CA LYS A 93 6.35 4.04 26.29
C LYS A 93 6.06 3.40 27.65
N GLU A 94 5.44 2.25 27.67
CA GLU A 94 5.23 1.52 28.93
C GLU A 94 6.55 1.25 29.68
N ASP A 95 7.63 1.05 28.93
CA ASP A 95 8.96 0.73 29.47
C ASP A 95 9.87 1.97 29.69
N GLU A 96 9.52 3.16 29.13
CA GLU A 96 10.38 4.36 29.18
C GLU A 96 10.71 4.78 30.61
N GLY A 97 9.71 4.70 31.48
CA GLY A 97 9.85 5.05 32.91
C GLY A 97 10.90 4.19 33.63
N ASN A 98 11.16 2.98 33.19
CA ASN A 98 12.16 2.09 33.81
C ASN A 98 13.59 2.56 33.56
N PHE A 99 13.83 3.35 32.51
CA PHE A 99 15.16 3.82 32.10
C PHE A 99 15.42 5.29 32.48
N GLY A 100 14.41 6.03 32.99
CA GLY A 100 14.55 7.45 33.30
C GLY A 100 14.65 8.32 32.04
N ILE A 101 14.10 7.86 30.93
CA ILE A 101 14.02 8.57 29.65
C ILE A 101 12.57 8.86 29.30
N GLU A 102 12.37 9.78 28.37
CA GLU A 102 11.10 10.04 27.71
C GLU A 102 11.26 9.82 26.21
N ILE A 103 10.39 9.01 25.62
CA ILE A 103 10.39 8.75 24.18
C ILE A 103 9.55 9.82 23.50
N VAL A 104 10.21 10.68 22.72
CA VAL A 104 9.59 11.81 22.03
C VAL A 104 8.90 11.36 20.75
N ASP A 105 9.56 10.46 19.97
CA ASP A 105 9.06 10.04 18.65
C ASP A 105 9.67 8.69 18.27
N LEU A 106 8.90 7.90 17.52
CA LEU A 106 9.34 6.63 16.95
C LEU A 106 8.89 6.58 15.49
N ARG A 107 9.82 6.28 14.58
CA ARG A 107 9.53 6.19 13.15
C ARG A 107 10.18 4.97 12.52
N LEU A 108 9.46 4.36 11.59
CA LEU A 108 10.06 3.42 10.65
C LEU A 108 10.80 4.21 9.57
N LYS A 109 12.11 4.06 9.50
CA LYS A 109 12.99 4.67 8.50
C LYS A 109 12.77 4.02 7.14
N ARG A 110 12.80 2.69 7.12
CA ARG A 110 12.73 1.88 5.91
C ARG A 110 11.99 0.58 6.21
N THR A 111 11.19 0.16 5.26
CA THR A 111 10.56 -1.15 5.25
C THR A 111 10.87 -1.77 3.89
N GLU A 112 11.74 -2.75 3.86
CA GLU A 112 12.16 -3.43 2.62
C GLU A 112 11.67 -4.87 2.62
N LEU A 113 11.18 -5.29 1.47
CA LEU A 113 10.96 -6.72 1.22
C LEU A 113 12.32 -7.40 1.04
N THR A 114 12.48 -8.59 1.58
CA THR A 114 13.66 -9.40 1.27
C THR A 114 13.71 -9.65 -0.24
N ASN A 115 14.91 -9.68 -0.82
CA ASN A 115 15.10 -9.79 -2.27
C ASN A 115 14.35 -10.97 -2.90
N GLU A 116 14.24 -12.10 -2.21
CA GLU A 116 13.49 -13.28 -2.68
C GLU A 116 11.99 -13.02 -2.78
N VAL A 117 11.42 -12.28 -1.84
CA VAL A 117 9.99 -11.96 -1.80
C VAL A 117 9.66 -10.84 -2.78
N GLN A 118 10.57 -9.90 -2.97
CA GLN A 118 10.38 -8.74 -3.83
C GLN A 118 10.10 -9.14 -5.28
N VAL A 119 10.90 -10.04 -5.85
CA VAL A 119 10.72 -10.53 -7.24
C VAL A 119 9.36 -11.19 -7.40
N ASN A 120 9.02 -12.13 -6.51
CA ASN A 120 7.77 -12.88 -6.58
C ASN A 120 6.53 -11.99 -6.41
N VAL A 121 6.59 -10.97 -5.53
CA VAL A 121 5.49 -10.02 -5.31
C VAL A 121 5.30 -9.12 -6.52
N PHE A 122 6.38 -8.58 -7.10
CA PHE A 122 6.28 -7.74 -8.29
C PHE A 122 5.78 -8.51 -9.51
N ASP A 123 6.26 -9.73 -9.74
CA ASP A 123 5.79 -10.58 -10.85
C ASP A 123 4.31 -10.92 -10.71
N ARG A 124 3.86 -11.22 -9.49
CA ARG A 124 2.44 -11.45 -9.23
C ARG A 124 1.60 -10.20 -9.46
N MET A 125 2.00 -9.05 -8.95
CA MET A 125 1.31 -7.77 -9.17
C MET A 125 1.24 -7.43 -10.67
N ARG A 126 2.33 -7.64 -11.41
CA ARG A 126 2.38 -7.44 -12.86
C ARG A 126 1.39 -8.34 -13.56
N THR A 127 1.37 -9.63 -13.24
CA THR A 127 0.44 -10.59 -13.83
C THR A 127 -1.02 -10.24 -13.53
N GLU A 128 -1.33 -9.82 -12.32
CA GLU A 128 -2.68 -9.38 -11.95
C GLU A 128 -3.10 -8.13 -12.74
N ARG A 129 -2.21 -7.13 -12.88
CA ARG A 129 -2.48 -5.93 -13.69
C ARG A 129 -2.64 -6.23 -15.17
N GLU A 130 -1.86 -7.16 -15.72
CA GLU A 130 -2.01 -7.62 -17.11
C GLU A 130 -3.34 -8.34 -17.33
N ARG A 131 -3.79 -9.17 -16.38
CA ARG A 131 -5.11 -9.81 -16.43
C ARG A 131 -6.25 -8.80 -16.41
N GLU A 132 -6.20 -7.83 -15.48
CA GLU A 132 -7.20 -6.76 -15.37
C GLU A 132 -7.25 -5.92 -16.65
N ALA A 133 -6.10 -5.54 -17.20
CA ALA A 133 -6.03 -4.79 -18.45
C ALA A 133 -6.58 -5.59 -19.65
N ASN A 134 -6.32 -6.88 -19.71
CA ASN A 134 -6.84 -7.75 -20.78
C ASN A 134 -8.36 -7.93 -20.65
N LEU A 135 -8.88 -8.07 -19.43
CA LEU A 135 -10.33 -8.12 -19.19
C LEU A 135 -11.02 -6.83 -19.68
N LEU A 136 -10.53 -5.67 -19.27
CA LEU A 136 -11.09 -4.39 -19.71
C LEU A 136 -11.00 -4.17 -21.23
N ARG A 137 -9.91 -4.63 -21.87
CA ARG A 137 -9.79 -4.59 -23.34
C ARG A 137 -10.81 -5.50 -24.01
N ALA A 138 -11.03 -6.72 -23.48
CA ALA A 138 -11.99 -7.67 -24.04
C ALA A 138 -13.43 -7.14 -23.91
N GLU A 139 -13.78 -6.57 -22.75
CA GLU A 139 -15.08 -5.93 -22.55
C GLU A 139 -15.27 -4.73 -23.51
N GLY A 140 -14.25 -3.89 -23.68
CA GLY A 140 -14.29 -2.79 -24.64
C GLY A 140 -14.46 -3.25 -26.08
N GLN A 141 -13.83 -4.36 -26.47
CA GLN A 141 -14.00 -4.95 -27.79
C GLN A 141 -15.41 -5.52 -27.99
N GLU A 142 -15.96 -6.20 -26.99
CA GLU A 142 -17.34 -6.72 -27.03
C GLU A 142 -18.34 -5.58 -27.22
N ILE A 143 -18.24 -4.51 -26.42
CA ILE A 143 -19.10 -3.34 -26.53
C ILE A 143 -18.97 -2.71 -27.92
N SER A 144 -17.73 -2.54 -28.40
CA SER A 144 -17.47 -1.98 -29.74
C SER A 144 -18.11 -2.83 -30.84
N GLN A 145 -18.01 -4.15 -30.77
CA GLN A 145 -18.64 -5.04 -31.73
C GLN A 145 -20.17 -4.97 -31.68
N LYS A 146 -20.76 -4.91 -30.49
CA LYS A 146 -22.22 -4.74 -30.32
C LYS A 146 -22.72 -3.44 -30.95
N ILE A 147 -22.02 -2.33 -30.69
CA ILE A 147 -22.37 -1.01 -31.25
C ILE A 147 -22.29 -1.04 -32.77
N LYS A 148 -21.19 -1.59 -33.33
CA LYS A 148 -21.02 -1.71 -34.79
C LYS A 148 -22.10 -2.57 -35.43
N ALA A 149 -22.37 -3.74 -34.85
CA ALA A 149 -23.40 -4.65 -35.36
C ALA A 149 -24.80 -4.01 -35.33
N THR A 150 -25.11 -3.27 -34.27
CA THR A 150 -26.40 -2.53 -34.17
C THR A 150 -26.49 -1.44 -35.24
N ALA A 151 -25.45 -0.64 -35.42
CA ALA A 151 -25.38 0.41 -36.42
C ALA A 151 -25.45 -0.14 -37.86
N ASP A 152 -24.77 -1.25 -38.13
CA ASP A 152 -24.80 -1.90 -39.44
C ASP A 152 -26.21 -2.45 -39.74
N ARG A 153 -26.89 -3.03 -38.74
CA ARG A 153 -28.27 -3.47 -38.88
C ARG A 153 -29.21 -2.31 -39.14
N GLU A 154 -29.16 -1.24 -38.38
CA GLU A 154 -29.95 -0.05 -38.57
C GLU A 154 -29.73 0.56 -39.96
N LYS A 155 -28.47 0.63 -40.41
CA LYS A 155 -28.12 1.08 -41.77
C LYS A 155 -28.81 0.23 -42.85
N ILE A 156 -28.77 -1.09 -42.72
CA ILE A 156 -29.39 -2.01 -43.68
C ILE A 156 -30.90 -1.82 -43.70
N GLU A 157 -31.57 -1.70 -42.52
CA GLU A 157 -32.99 -1.47 -42.40
C GLU A 157 -33.40 -0.15 -43.07
N ILE A 158 -32.66 0.95 -42.85
CA ILE A 158 -32.93 2.27 -43.44
C ILE A 158 -32.79 2.22 -44.97
N VAL A 159 -31.72 1.59 -45.47
CA VAL A 159 -31.48 1.50 -46.91
C VAL A 159 -32.56 0.63 -47.58
N ALA A 160 -32.89 -0.50 -47.00
CA ALA A 160 -33.95 -1.39 -47.53
C ALA A 160 -35.32 -0.72 -47.58
N GLU A 161 -35.70 0.05 -46.54
CA GLU A 161 -36.96 0.79 -46.54
C GLU A 161 -36.95 1.92 -47.57
N ALA A 162 -35.82 2.64 -47.73
CA ALA A 162 -35.72 3.68 -48.78
C ALA A 162 -35.80 3.09 -50.22
N GLU A 163 -35.17 1.95 -50.45
CA GLU A 163 -35.26 1.24 -51.73
C GLU A 163 -36.70 0.77 -52.02
N LYS A 164 -37.37 0.20 -51.03
CA LYS A 164 -38.76 -0.18 -51.13
C LYS A 164 -39.68 1.01 -51.49
N GLN A 165 -39.51 2.13 -50.79
CA GLN A 165 -40.28 3.36 -51.09
C GLN A 165 -39.98 3.89 -52.49
N SER A 166 -38.71 3.88 -52.93
CA SER A 166 -38.29 4.27 -54.27
C SER A 166 -38.98 3.40 -55.35
N ASN A 167 -38.99 2.07 -55.14
CA ASN A 167 -39.61 1.12 -56.08
C ASN A 167 -41.14 1.31 -56.15
N ILE A 168 -41.83 1.57 -55.02
CA ILE A 168 -43.26 1.90 -54.97
C ILE A 168 -43.55 3.19 -55.76
N LEU A 169 -42.78 4.25 -55.52
CA LEU A 169 -42.96 5.51 -56.22
C LEU A 169 -42.70 5.41 -57.72
N ARG A 170 -41.68 4.64 -58.14
CA ARG A 170 -41.44 4.36 -59.55
C ARG A 170 -42.59 3.60 -60.21
N GLY A 171 -43.05 2.51 -59.53
CA GLY A 171 -44.18 1.73 -60.01
C GLY A 171 -45.48 2.51 -60.13
N THR A 172 -45.77 3.38 -59.15
CA THR A 172 -46.98 4.26 -59.24
C THR A 172 -46.83 5.31 -60.34
N GLY A 173 -45.62 5.89 -60.53
CA GLY A 173 -45.35 6.82 -61.59
C GLY A 173 -45.47 6.19 -63.01
N GLU A 174 -44.96 4.96 -63.19
CA GLU A 174 -45.11 4.23 -64.45
C GLU A 174 -46.58 3.86 -64.74
N ALA A 175 -47.33 3.45 -63.74
CA ALA A 175 -48.74 3.15 -63.87
C ALA A 175 -49.55 4.39 -64.26
N ALA A 176 -49.25 5.56 -63.70
CA ALA A 176 -49.88 6.82 -64.03
C ALA A 176 -49.54 7.32 -65.47
N ARG A 177 -48.35 6.96 -65.96
CA ARG A 177 -47.94 7.35 -67.32
C ARG A 177 -48.58 6.49 -68.40
N ASN A 178 -48.99 5.26 -68.08
CA ASN A 178 -49.60 4.30 -69.03
C ASN A 178 -51.14 4.34 -69.06
N GLN A 179 -51.74 5.21 -68.28
CA GLN A 179 -53.14 5.61 -68.36
C GLN A 179 -53.32 6.88 -69.20
#